data_10a6161dfe2568c1be90682a1a6a8fda
#
_entry.id   10a6161dfe2568c1be90682a1a6a8fda
#
_cell.length_a   1.000
_cell.length_b   1.000
_cell.length_c   1.000
_cell.angle_alpha   90.00
_cell.angle_beta   90.00
_cell.angle_gamma   90.00
#
_symmetry.space_group_name_H-M   'P 1'
#
loop_
_entity.id
_entity.type
_entity.pdbx_description
1 polymer ?
#
loop_
_entity_poly.entity_id
_entity_poly.type
_entity_poly.pdbx_seq_one_letter_code
_entity_poly.pdbx_strand_id
1 'polypeptide(L)'
;MKILYLAAYFSPENMAFSHLEHDMMEGFAVAGHTVEVICPTPTRGISDKVREQYRYRKQEEMYGGQVHVHRFWAPREGRNPVIRAIRYFWCNLRMYQIGKRFHDIDIIFANSTPPTQGLLGGALKKKISCSFVYNLQDIFPDSLINTGLSHKDSFLWRIGRIVENATYRSCDKIVVISEAFRHNLLEKGVSTEKIEVIYNWIDTEEVHPIRKEKNKLFEEFNLDQNAFLVIYAGNLGSSQDGQTILAAADRLREHTKIQFAIFAGGSEYITLSNQAAQQGMKNIRFFPLLPQQRVSEVYSAGNVALITCKSGVGKTGMPSKAWSIMSAGTPIIAAFDTDSELAQIIARAKCGRVVEAGRPEELAAAILSAAQNAEELLTQGRNGRRYVVAHHGKHAATEAYQTVMENVCYTNR
;
A
#
# COMPACT_ATOMS: atom_id res chain seq x y z
N MET A 1 22.58 14.71 -1.16
CA MET A 1 22.44 14.24 -2.56
C MET A 1 21.41 15.07 -3.29
N LYS A 2 21.57 15.18 -4.62
CA LYS A 2 20.55 15.75 -5.50
C LYS A 2 19.83 14.61 -6.24
N ILE A 3 18.54 14.44 -5.97
CA ILE A 3 17.74 13.32 -6.41
C ILE A 3 16.83 13.79 -7.56
N LEU A 4 16.81 13.07 -8.67
CA LEU A 4 15.82 13.27 -9.74
C LEU A 4 14.69 12.25 -9.59
N TYR A 5 13.51 12.72 -9.18
CA TYR A 5 12.34 11.89 -9.02
C TYR A 5 11.42 11.95 -10.25
N LEU A 6 11.18 10.79 -10.86
CA LEU A 6 10.29 10.66 -12.01
C LEU A 6 8.91 10.21 -11.53
N ALA A 7 7.92 11.09 -11.60
CA ALA A 7 6.56 10.83 -11.09
C ALA A 7 5.53 10.92 -12.22
N ALA A 8 4.84 9.83 -12.52
CA ALA A 8 3.71 9.85 -13.46
C ALA A 8 2.46 10.51 -12.88
N TYR A 9 2.36 10.52 -11.57
CA TYR A 9 1.36 11.19 -10.74
C TYR A 9 2.07 11.81 -9.55
N PHE A 10 1.69 12.99 -9.14
CA PHE A 10 2.28 13.69 -7.99
C PHE A 10 1.25 14.62 -7.35
N SER A 11 1.47 15.00 -6.08
CA SER A 11 0.59 15.95 -5.39
C SER A 11 0.15 17.10 -6.31
N PRO A 12 -1.13 17.49 -6.33
CA PRO A 12 -2.21 17.15 -5.41
C PRO A 12 -3.05 15.93 -5.84
N GLU A 13 -2.56 15.08 -6.76
CA GLU A 13 -3.27 13.86 -7.15
C GLU A 13 -3.30 12.87 -5.97
N ASN A 14 -4.48 12.32 -5.68
CA ASN A 14 -4.66 11.38 -4.59
C ASN A 14 -4.73 9.94 -5.13
N MET A 15 -3.61 9.26 -5.11
CA MET A 15 -3.43 7.87 -5.51
C MET A 15 -3.23 6.98 -4.28
N ALA A 16 -3.35 5.67 -4.44
CA ALA A 16 -3.21 4.73 -3.33
C ALA A 16 -1.86 4.83 -2.58
N PHE A 17 -0.80 5.25 -3.27
CA PHE A 17 0.54 5.42 -2.69
C PHE A 17 0.95 6.88 -2.44
N SER A 18 0.05 7.86 -2.62
CA SER A 18 0.41 9.29 -2.50
C SER A 18 0.92 9.66 -1.10
N HIS A 19 0.41 9.00 -0.06
CA HIS A 19 0.92 9.22 1.30
C HIS A 19 2.37 8.74 1.46
N LEU A 20 2.73 7.61 0.86
CA LEU A 20 4.12 7.10 0.88
C LEU A 20 5.07 8.03 0.11
N GLU A 21 4.60 8.55 -1.02
CA GLU A 21 5.35 9.53 -1.83
C GLU A 21 5.59 10.83 -1.05
N HIS A 22 4.55 11.34 -0.37
CA HIS A 22 4.66 12.51 0.49
C HIS A 22 5.68 12.29 1.60
N ASP A 23 5.58 11.18 2.31
CA ASP A 23 6.49 10.81 3.40
C ASP A 23 7.95 10.68 2.92
N MET A 24 8.18 10.10 1.73
CA MET A 24 9.52 10.03 1.14
C MET A 24 10.08 11.42 0.83
N MET A 25 9.27 12.30 0.20
CA MET A 25 9.72 13.65 -0.13
C MET A 25 10.07 14.44 1.14
N GLU A 26 9.24 14.33 2.17
CA GLU A 26 9.51 14.94 3.47
C GLU A 26 10.76 14.37 4.11
N GLY A 27 10.94 13.04 4.14
CA GLY A 27 12.11 12.37 4.70
C GLY A 27 13.40 12.79 4.00
N PHE A 28 13.40 12.88 2.67
CA PHE A 28 14.57 13.36 1.91
C PHE A 28 14.89 14.83 2.19
N ALA A 29 13.85 15.67 2.29
CA ALA A 29 14.04 17.09 2.62
C ALA A 29 14.60 17.28 4.04
N VAL A 30 14.09 16.56 5.04
CA VAL A 30 14.58 16.59 6.43
C VAL A 30 16.02 16.11 6.51
N ALA A 31 16.43 15.13 5.70
CA ALA A 31 17.82 14.67 5.61
C ALA A 31 18.74 15.64 4.85
N GLY A 32 18.25 16.79 4.40
CA GLY A 32 19.02 17.81 3.70
C GLY A 32 19.32 17.46 2.23
N HIS A 33 18.55 16.55 1.63
CA HIS A 33 18.65 16.26 0.21
C HIS A 33 17.82 17.24 -0.62
N THR A 34 18.25 17.53 -1.83
CA THR A 34 17.47 18.29 -2.81
C THR A 34 16.79 17.33 -3.77
N VAL A 35 15.50 17.48 -4.01
CA VAL A 35 14.74 16.64 -4.93
C VAL A 35 14.18 17.45 -6.09
N GLU A 36 14.56 17.08 -7.30
CA GLU A 36 13.98 17.61 -8.54
C GLU A 36 12.90 16.64 -9.03
N VAL A 37 11.63 16.99 -8.87
CA VAL A 37 10.48 16.17 -9.28
C VAL A 37 10.06 16.56 -10.69
N ILE A 38 10.01 15.62 -11.62
CA ILE A 38 9.40 15.84 -12.93
C ILE A 38 8.07 15.09 -13.01
N CYS A 39 6.97 15.83 -13.20
CA CYS A 39 5.63 15.23 -13.25
C CYS A 39 4.72 15.96 -14.26
N PRO A 40 3.64 15.31 -14.75
CA PRO A 40 2.62 16.00 -15.54
C PRO A 40 1.77 16.94 -14.67
N THR A 41 1.02 17.85 -15.33
CA THR A 41 -0.09 18.55 -14.65
C THR A 41 -1.12 17.55 -14.14
N PRO A 42 -1.65 17.74 -12.92
CA PRO A 42 -2.51 16.77 -12.26
C PRO A 42 -3.83 16.58 -13.01
N THR A 43 -4.26 15.33 -13.13
CA THR A 43 -5.46 14.94 -13.88
C THR A 43 -6.36 13.94 -13.16
N ARG A 44 -5.85 13.23 -12.15
CA ARG A 44 -6.53 12.09 -11.52
C ARG A 44 -6.82 12.35 -10.04
N GLY A 45 -8.02 11.97 -9.59
CA GLY A 45 -8.40 12.07 -8.17
C GLY A 45 -8.54 13.50 -7.64
N ILE A 46 -8.70 14.50 -8.53
CA ILE A 46 -8.81 15.92 -8.16
C ILE A 46 -10.08 16.55 -8.74
N SER A 47 -10.58 17.62 -8.11
CA SER A 47 -11.69 18.42 -8.62
C SER A 47 -11.27 19.26 -9.84
N ASP A 48 -12.27 19.69 -10.65
CA ASP A 48 -12.00 20.59 -11.76
C ASP A 48 -11.42 21.95 -11.32
N LYS A 49 -11.80 22.41 -10.13
CA LYS A 49 -11.24 23.62 -9.51
C LYS A 49 -9.74 23.49 -9.26
N VAL A 50 -9.30 22.38 -8.66
CA VAL A 50 -7.87 22.10 -8.42
C VAL A 50 -7.13 21.96 -9.74
N ARG A 51 -7.71 21.28 -10.73
CA ARG A 51 -7.12 21.14 -12.05
C ARG A 51 -6.86 22.48 -12.74
N GLU A 52 -7.81 23.41 -12.64
CA GLU A 52 -7.65 24.73 -13.24
C GLU A 52 -6.55 25.54 -12.54
N GLN A 53 -6.43 25.44 -11.21
CA GLN A 53 -5.35 26.07 -10.44
C GLN A 53 -3.95 25.60 -10.90
N TYR A 54 -3.81 24.30 -11.25
CA TYR A 54 -2.54 23.71 -11.67
C TYR A 54 -2.28 23.83 -13.19
N ARG A 55 -3.23 24.31 -13.99
CA ARG A 55 -3.12 24.36 -15.44
C ARG A 55 -1.89 25.12 -15.95
N TYR A 56 -1.52 26.21 -15.27
CA TYR A 56 -0.40 27.07 -15.60
C TYR A 56 0.76 27.00 -14.61
N ARG A 57 0.64 26.21 -13.56
CA ARG A 57 1.66 26.07 -12.52
C ARG A 57 2.76 25.12 -13.00
N LYS A 58 3.81 25.68 -13.62
CA LYS A 58 4.92 24.91 -14.18
C LYS A 58 5.98 24.55 -13.17
N GLN A 59 6.13 25.35 -12.12
CA GLN A 59 7.12 25.16 -11.05
C GLN A 59 6.47 25.37 -9.70
N GLU A 60 6.96 24.63 -8.72
CA GLU A 60 6.49 24.69 -7.34
C GLU A 60 7.63 24.26 -6.42
N GLU A 61 7.77 24.90 -5.28
CA GLU A 61 8.70 24.53 -4.23
C GLU A 61 7.91 24.00 -3.04
N MET A 62 8.40 22.91 -2.44
CA MET A 62 7.79 22.27 -1.27
C MET A 62 8.87 21.99 -0.22
N TYR A 63 8.45 21.67 1.01
CA TYR A 63 9.33 21.28 2.11
C TYR A 63 10.50 22.25 2.33
N GLY A 64 10.18 23.53 2.49
CA GLY A 64 11.17 24.57 2.75
C GLY A 64 12.15 24.84 1.60
N GLY A 65 11.75 24.53 0.37
CA GLY A 65 12.60 24.73 -0.81
C GLY A 65 13.54 23.55 -1.15
N GLN A 66 13.43 22.42 -0.43
CA GLN A 66 14.24 21.24 -0.72
C GLN A 66 13.67 20.38 -1.88
N VAL A 67 12.38 20.52 -2.19
CA VAL A 67 11.73 19.78 -3.27
C VAL A 67 11.24 20.75 -4.33
N HIS A 68 11.82 20.66 -5.53
CA HIS A 68 11.48 21.48 -6.70
C HIS A 68 10.68 20.68 -7.68
N VAL A 69 9.44 21.08 -7.97
CA VAL A 69 8.52 20.35 -8.84
C VAL A 69 8.44 21.00 -10.20
N HIS A 70 8.77 20.26 -11.25
CA HIS A 70 8.73 20.68 -12.65
C HIS A 70 7.56 20.02 -13.36
N ARG A 71 6.51 20.79 -13.63
CA ARG A 71 5.29 20.29 -14.28
C ARG A 71 5.27 20.57 -15.76
N PHE A 72 4.79 19.61 -16.52
CA PHE A 72 4.51 19.76 -17.94
C PHE A 72 3.06 19.39 -18.26
N TRP A 73 2.53 19.95 -19.33
CA TRP A 73 1.18 19.62 -19.77
C TRP A 73 1.10 18.16 -20.26
N ALA A 74 0.04 17.46 -19.88
CA ALA A 74 -0.32 16.13 -20.36
C ALA A 74 -1.83 16.03 -20.65
N PRO A 75 -2.24 15.18 -21.63
CA PRO A 75 -3.65 14.89 -21.88
C PRO A 75 -4.33 14.33 -20.64
N ARG A 76 -5.66 14.53 -20.51
CA ARG A 76 -6.45 13.90 -19.45
C ARG A 76 -6.35 12.38 -19.56
N GLU A 77 -6.27 11.70 -18.43
CA GLU A 77 -6.31 10.24 -18.40
C GLU A 77 -7.74 9.77 -18.63
N GLY A 78 -7.95 9.03 -19.74
CA GLY A 78 -9.21 8.40 -20.07
C GLY A 78 -9.31 6.96 -19.56
N ARG A 79 -10.51 6.37 -19.61
CA ARG A 79 -10.72 4.95 -19.32
C ARG A 79 -10.20 4.02 -20.44
N ASN A 80 -10.03 4.55 -21.65
CA ASN A 80 -9.59 3.79 -22.80
C ASN A 80 -8.09 3.43 -22.69
N PRO A 81 -7.70 2.14 -22.74
CA PRO A 81 -6.32 1.70 -22.61
C PRO A 81 -5.37 2.30 -23.63
N VAL A 82 -5.82 2.51 -24.87
CA VAL A 82 -5.00 3.09 -25.95
C VAL A 82 -4.66 4.55 -25.66
N ILE A 83 -5.66 5.33 -25.22
CA ILE A 83 -5.44 6.75 -24.85
C ILE A 83 -4.48 6.82 -23.66
N ARG A 84 -4.58 5.90 -22.70
CA ARG A 84 -3.65 5.81 -21.56
C ARG A 84 -2.22 5.49 -22.02
N ALA A 85 -2.06 4.55 -22.95
CA ALA A 85 -0.74 4.21 -23.50
C ALA A 85 -0.10 5.41 -24.22
N ILE A 86 -0.86 6.13 -25.06
CA ILE A 86 -0.41 7.37 -25.73
C ILE A 86 0.00 8.42 -24.69
N ARG A 87 -0.79 8.60 -23.64
CA ARG A 87 -0.47 9.54 -22.55
C ARG A 87 0.85 9.15 -21.85
N TYR A 88 1.04 7.88 -21.53
CA TYR A 88 2.28 7.42 -20.89
C TYR A 88 3.51 7.63 -21.79
N PHE A 89 3.37 7.34 -23.07
CA PHE A 89 4.44 7.62 -24.05
C PHE A 89 4.78 9.11 -24.09
N TRP A 90 3.76 9.97 -24.21
CA TRP A 90 3.93 11.43 -24.17
C TRP A 90 4.60 11.90 -22.88
N CYS A 91 4.14 11.43 -21.73
CA CYS A 91 4.73 11.78 -20.44
C CYS A 91 6.20 11.37 -20.37
N ASN A 92 6.54 10.15 -20.77
CA ASN A 92 7.92 9.68 -20.78
C ASN A 92 8.82 10.52 -21.71
N LEU A 93 8.34 10.88 -22.89
CA LEU A 93 9.07 11.76 -23.80
C LEU A 93 9.33 13.14 -23.18
N ARG A 94 8.31 13.73 -22.56
CA ARG A 94 8.45 15.05 -21.90
C ARG A 94 9.37 14.98 -20.67
N MET A 95 9.25 13.95 -19.85
CA MET A 95 10.16 13.73 -18.71
C MET A 95 11.59 13.56 -19.17
N TYR A 96 11.83 12.80 -20.25
CA TYR A 96 13.17 12.67 -20.84
C TYR A 96 13.73 14.01 -21.33
N GLN A 97 12.92 14.81 -22.04
CA GLN A 97 13.34 16.11 -22.55
C GLN A 97 13.70 17.11 -21.43
N ILE A 98 13.00 17.05 -20.29
CA ILE A 98 13.28 17.89 -19.13
C ILE A 98 14.48 17.30 -18.36
N GLY A 99 14.45 16.00 -18.03
CA GLY A 99 15.44 15.32 -17.20
C GLY A 99 16.86 15.37 -17.76
N LYS A 100 17.02 15.26 -19.10
CA LYS A 100 18.34 15.34 -19.74
C LYS A 100 19.04 16.71 -19.62
N ARG A 101 18.35 17.74 -19.12
CA ARG A 101 18.91 19.09 -18.91
C ARG A 101 19.55 19.27 -17.56
N PHE A 102 19.30 18.36 -16.62
CA PHE A 102 19.98 18.33 -15.34
C PHE A 102 21.38 17.73 -15.52
N HIS A 103 22.39 18.35 -14.96
CA HIS A 103 23.80 17.93 -15.10
C HIS A 103 24.46 17.56 -13.76
N ASP A 104 23.77 17.83 -12.65
CA ASP A 104 24.28 17.72 -11.29
C ASP A 104 23.43 16.78 -10.42
N ILE A 105 22.80 15.78 -11.04
CA ILE A 105 22.03 14.75 -10.35
C ILE A 105 22.92 13.61 -9.90
N ASP A 106 22.87 13.27 -8.62
CA ASP A 106 23.56 12.11 -8.06
C ASP A 106 22.81 10.80 -8.38
N ILE A 107 21.47 10.83 -8.31
CA ILE A 107 20.66 9.63 -8.42
C ILE A 107 19.27 9.91 -8.99
N ILE A 108 18.81 9.00 -9.85
CA ILE A 108 17.42 8.93 -10.31
C ILE A 108 16.64 7.99 -9.41
N PHE A 109 15.43 8.39 -9.03
CA PHE A 109 14.48 7.55 -8.33
C PHE A 109 13.16 7.51 -9.13
N ALA A 110 12.64 6.32 -9.41
CA ALA A 110 11.40 6.15 -10.17
C ALA A 110 10.55 5.00 -9.64
N ASN A 111 9.23 5.20 -9.58
CA ASN A 111 8.26 4.16 -9.24
C ASN A 111 7.89 3.31 -10.46
N SER A 112 7.41 2.08 -10.22
CA SER A 112 7.02 1.13 -11.27
C SER A 112 5.70 1.45 -11.98
N THR A 113 5.01 2.51 -11.60
CA THR A 113 3.71 2.88 -12.17
C THR A 113 3.79 4.21 -12.91
N PRO A 114 3.65 4.21 -14.26
CA PRO A 114 3.51 3.06 -15.17
C PRO A 114 4.84 2.30 -15.38
N PRO A 115 4.80 1.04 -15.85
CA PRO A 115 6.01 0.19 -16.02
C PRO A 115 7.10 0.81 -16.89
N THR A 116 6.73 1.70 -17.81
CA THR A 116 7.66 2.40 -18.71
C THR A 116 8.57 3.41 -18.01
N GLN A 117 8.29 3.78 -16.74
CA GLN A 117 9.15 4.66 -15.94
C GLN A 117 10.54 4.06 -15.72
N GLY A 118 10.64 2.74 -15.60
CA GLY A 118 11.93 2.08 -15.47
C GLY A 118 12.81 2.22 -16.71
N LEU A 119 12.23 2.12 -17.92
CA LEU A 119 12.97 2.37 -19.17
C LEU A 119 13.42 3.82 -19.26
N LEU A 120 12.58 4.76 -18.86
CA LEU A 120 12.90 6.17 -18.82
C LEU A 120 14.06 6.45 -17.86
N GLY A 121 14.01 5.89 -16.64
CA GLY A 121 15.10 6.00 -15.65
C GLY A 121 16.42 5.47 -16.20
N GLY A 122 16.41 4.29 -16.83
CA GLY A 122 17.59 3.72 -17.48
C GLY A 122 18.15 4.54 -18.63
N ALA A 123 17.28 5.17 -19.43
CA ALA A 123 17.69 6.06 -20.53
C ALA A 123 18.32 7.37 -20.00
N LEU A 124 17.73 7.96 -18.97
CA LEU A 124 18.26 9.15 -18.32
C LEU A 124 19.57 8.87 -17.59
N LYS A 125 19.66 7.75 -16.84
CA LYS A 125 20.90 7.30 -16.20
C LYS A 125 22.09 7.35 -17.17
N LYS A 126 21.93 6.78 -18.36
CA LYS A 126 22.98 6.79 -19.39
C LYS A 126 23.27 8.20 -19.91
N LYS A 127 22.24 9.06 -20.00
CA LYS A 127 22.37 10.39 -20.59
C LYS A 127 23.06 11.40 -19.68
N ILE A 128 22.77 11.34 -18.36
CA ILE A 128 23.30 12.29 -17.38
C ILE A 128 24.36 11.65 -16.46
N SER A 129 24.71 10.37 -16.69
CA SER A 129 25.80 9.65 -16.01
C SER A 129 25.64 9.65 -14.48
N CYS A 130 24.45 9.25 -13.99
CA CYS A 130 24.13 9.16 -12.55
C CYS A 130 23.68 7.76 -12.17
N SER A 131 23.45 7.51 -10.88
CA SER A 131 22.87 6.26 -10.38
C SER A 131 21.35 6.17 -10.62
N PHE A 132 20.79 4.96 -10.54
CA PHE A 132 19.34 4.74 -10.71
C PHE A 132 18.80 3.69 -9.74
N VAL A 133 17.85 4.08 -8.89
CA VAL A 133 17.06 3.22 -8.02
C VAL A 133 15.63 3.12 -8.54
N TYR A 134 15.16 1.89 -8.70
CA TYR A 134 13.81 1.59 -9.18
C TYR A 134 12.94 1.04 -8.04
N ASN A 135 11.88 1.74 -7.68
CA ASN A 135 10.94 1.35 -6.64
C ASN A 135 9.79 0.54 -7.25
N LEU A 136 9.77 -0.76 -7.00
CA LEU A 136 8.86 -1.72 -7.59
C LEU A 136 7.64 -1.93 -6.68
N GLN A 137 6.59 -1.14 -6.91
CA GLN A 137 5.31 -1.21 -6.19
C GLN A 137 4.33 -2.21 -6.82
N ASP A 138 4.57 -2.63 -8.06
CA ASP A 138 3.76 -3.58 -8.80
C ASP A 138 4.62 -4.32 -9.83
N ILE A 139 4.52 -5.65 -9.88
CA ILE A 139 5.28 -6.48 -10.81
C ILE A 139 4.51 -6.61 -12.12
N PHE A 140 4.83 -5.76 -13.06
CA PHE A 140 4.34 -5.84 -14.42
C PHE A 140 5.30 -6.73 -15.26
N PRO A 141 4.82 -7.68 -16.10
CA PRO A 141 3.42 -7.88 -16.52
C PRO A 141 2.63 -8.91 -15.68
N ASP A 142 3.17 -9.42 -14.60
CA ASP A 142 2.50 -10.47 -13.80
C ASP A 142 1.15 -9.98 -13.24
N SER A 143 1.06 -8.71 -12.85
CA SER A 143 -0.18 -8.08 -12.40
C SER A 143 -1.31 -8.09 -13.44
N LEU A 144 -0.99 -8.12 -14.74
CA LEU A 144 -2.00 -8.26 -15.80
C LEU A 144 -2.66 -9.64 -15.79
N ILE A 145 -1.92 -10.69 -15.38
CA ILE A 145 -2.47 -12.05 -15.25
C ILE A 145 -3.45 -12.07 -14.09
N ASN A 146 -3.04 -11.51 -12.94
CA ASN A 146 -3.86 -11.48 -11.72
C ASN A 146 -5.17 -10.71 -11.91
N THR A 147 -5.19 -9.73 -12.80
CA THR A 147 -6.40 -8.94 -13.14
C THR A 147 -7.21 -9.53 -14.30
N GLY A 148 -6.77 -10.65 -14.88
CA GLY A 148 -7.43 -11.28 -16.04
C GLY A 148 -7.30 -10.51 -17.36
N LEU A 149 -6.46 -9.48 -17.41
CA LEU A 149 -6.24 -8.67 -18.61
C LEU A 149 -5.26 -9.31 -19.61
N SER A 150 -4.52 -10.31 -19.19
CA SER A 150 -3.56 -11.03 -20.03
C SER A 150 -3.39 -12.47 -19.53
N HIS A 151 -2.81 -13.32 -20.38
CA HIS A 151 -2.40 -14.67 -20.03
C HIS A 151 -0.88 -14.78 -20.10
N LYS A 152 -0.30 -15.70 -19.32
CA LYS A 152 1.12 -16.05 -19.41
C LYS A 152 1.43 -16.43 -20.87
N ASP A 153 2.57 -15.98 -21.39
CA ASP A 153 3.03 -16.18 -22.77
C ASP A 153 2.23 -15.49 -23.89
N SER A 154 1.23 -14.69 -23.57
CA SER A 154 0.55 -13.82 -24.54
C SER A 154 1.54 -12.81 -25.14
N PHE A 155 1.20 -12.26 -26.32
CA PHE A 155 2.04 -11.22 -26.98
C PHE A 155 2.25 -10.00 -26.06
N LEU A 156 1.20 -9.54 -25.38
CA LEU A 156 1.27 -8.43 -24.43
C LEU A 156 2.18 -8.75 -23.24
N TRP A 157 2.07 -9.96 -22.70
CA TRP A 157 2.91 -10.41 -21.60
C TRP A 157 4.39 -10.48 -22.02
N ARG A 158 4.69 -11.01 -23.20
CA ARG A 158 6.07 -11.09 -23.74
C ARG A 158 6.70 -9.70 -23.93
N ILE A 159 5.94 -8.74 -24.45
CA ILE A 159 6.40 -7.33 -24.53
C ILE A 159 6.65 -6.78 -23.12
N GLY A 160 5.73 -7.01 -22.18
CA GLY A 160 5.89 -6.61 -20.80
C GLY A 160 7.16 -7.18 -20.16
N ARG A 161 7.48 -8.45 -20.41
CA ARG A 161 8.73 -9.09 -19.95
C ARG A 161 9.98 -8.46 -20.56
N ILE A 162 9.95 -8.03 -21.81
CA ILE A 162 11.07 -7.29 -22.42
C ILE A 162 11.30 -5.95 -21.72
N VAL A 163 10.23 -5.20 -21.46
CA VAL A 163 10.27 -3.91 -20.74
C VAL A 163 10.80 -4.10 -19.33
N GLU A 164 10.28 -5.09 -18.60
CA GLU A 164 10.70 -5.44 -17.25
C GLU A 164 12.19 -5.80 -17.20
N ASN A 165 12.63 -6.75 -18.04
CA ASN A 165 14.03 -7.18 -18.09
C ASN A 165 14.98 -6.03 -18.44
N ALA A 166 14.61 -5.17 -19.38
CA ALA A 166 15.41 -4.00 -19.75
C ALA A 166 15.53 -3.01 -18.58
N THR A 167 14.45 -2.81 -17.84
CA THR A 167 14.44 -1.99 -16.61
C THR A 167 15.38 -2.57 -15.56
N TYR A 168 15.22 -3.85 -15.20
CA TYR A 168 16.01 -4.51 -14.16
C TYR A 168 17.51 -4.56 -14.47
N ARG A 169 17.87 -4.64 -15.77
CA ARG A 169 19.28 -4.55 -16.20
C ARG A 169 19.84 -3.14 -16.04
N SER A 170 19.04 -2.10 -16.26
CA SER A 170 19.49 -0.70 -16.31
C SER A 170 19.64 -0.05 -14.95
N CYS A 171 18.86 -0.47 -13.93
CA CYS A 171 18.95 0.09 -12.59
C CYS A 171 20.12 -0.50 -11.78
N ASP A 172 20.62 0.25 -10.82
CA ASP A 172 21.66 -0.17 -9.87
C ASP A 172 21.06 -0.94 -8.71
N LYS A 173 19.90 -0.49 -8.21
CA LYS A 173 19.12 -1.16 -7.17
C LYS A 173 17.62 -1.17 -7.53
N ILE A 174 16.96 -2.21 -7.05
CA ILE A 174 15.50 -2.37 -7.12
C ILE A 174 15.01 -2.50 -5.69
N VAL A 175 14.18 -1.56 -5.26
CA VAL A 175 13.47 -1.66 -3.98
C VAL A 175 12.14 -2.36 -4.23
N VAL A 176 11.88 -3.42 -3.48
CA VAL A 176 10.62 -4.19 -3.53
C VAL A 176 9.89 -4.11 -2.20
N ILE A 177 8.57 -4.28 -2.22
CA ILE A 177 7.69 -4.04 -1.07
C ILE A 177 7.40 -5.29 -0.22
N SER A 178 7.97 -6.45 -0.58
CA SER A 178 7.76 -7.71 0.14
C SER A 178 8.81 -8.76 -0.22
N GLU A 179 8.99 -9.76 0.64
CA GLU A 179 9.83 -10.91 0.32
C GLU A 179 9.26 -11.74 -0.85
N ALA A 180 7.93 -11.75 -1.03
CA ALA A 180 7.30 -12.39 -2.18
C ALA A 180 7.75 -11.72 -3.50
N PHE A 181 7.86 -10.39 -3.54
CA PHE A 181 8.38 -9.67 -4.69
C PHE A 181 9.86 -9.98 -4.93
N ARG A 182 10.66 -10.04 -3.86
CA ARG A 182 12.06 -10.45 -3.95
C ARG A 182 12.22 -11.84 -4.57
N HIS A 183 11.46 -12.82 -4.10
CA HIS A 183 11.47 -14.18 -4.65
C HIS A 183 11.12 -14.18 -6.14
N ASN A 184 10.06 -13.47 -6.54
CA ASN A 184 9.67 -13.35 -7.94
C ASN A 184 10.81 -12.79 -8.83
N LEU A 185 11.53 -11.79 -8.34
CA LEU A 185 12.66 -11.21 -9.07
C LEU A 185 13.85 -12.19 -9.14
N LEU A 186 14.14 -12.94 -8.08
CA LEU A 186 15.18 -13.96 -8.06
C LEU A 186 14.88 -15.08 -9.06
N GLU A 187 13.63 -15.56 -9.11
CA GLU A 187 13.18 -16.55 -10.11
C GLU A 187 13.33 -16.02 -11.56
N LYS A 188 13.23 -14.72 -11.74
CA LYS A 188 13.46 -14.03 -13.02
C LYS A 188 14.94 -13.78 -13.33
N GLY A 189 15.84 -14.21 -12.47
CA GLY A 189 17.30 -14.11 -12.65
C GLY A 189 17.88 -12.74 -12.31
N VAL A 190 17.19 -11.93 -11.51
CA VAL A 190 17.76 -10.69 -10.97
C VAL A 190 18.71 -11.05 -9.82
N SER A 191 19.92 -10.47 -9.83
CA SER A 191 20.93 -10.72 -8.78
C SER A 191 20.45 -10.23 -7.41
N THR A 192 20.72 -10.99 -6.35
CA THR A 192 20.35 -10.68 -4.96
C THR A 192 20.87 -9.31 -4.53
N GLU A 193 22.08 -8.96 -4.95
CA GLU A 193 22.72 -7.70 -4.59
C GLU A 193 21.98 -6.47 -5.15
N LYS A 194 21.18 -6.66 -6.20
CA LYS A 194 20.36 -5.59 -6.77
C LYS A 194 19.05 -5.37 -6.05
N ILE A 195 18.59 -6.32 -5.23
CA ILE A 195 17.26 -6.29 -4.63
C ILE A 195 17.35 -5.89 -3.17
N GLU A 196 16.57 -4.88 -2.80
CA GLU A 196 16.38 -4.45 -1.41
C GLU A 196 14.91 -4.52 -1.04
N VAL A 197 14.57 -5.02 0.15
CA VAL A 197 13.19 -5.13 0.61
C VAL A 197 12.89 -4.01 1.58
N ILE A 198 12.04 -3.09 1.17
CA ILE A 198 11.49 -2.04 2.03
C ILE A 198 9.97 -2.09 1.90
N TYR A 199 9.31 -2.57 2.97
CA TYR A 199 7.86 -2.65 3.01
C TYR A 199 7.23 -1.27 2.93
N ASN A 200 6.05 -1.18 2.34
CA ASN A 200 5.22 0.01 2.53
C ASN A 200 4.93 0.18 4.01
N TRP A 201 4.81 1.40 4.47
CA TRP A 201 4.76 1.78 5.90
C TRP A 201 3.49 2.51 6.27
N ILE A 202 3.40 2.85 7.53
CA ILE A 202 2.33 3.67 8.10
C ILE A 202 2.95 4.83 8.90
N ASP A 203 2.33 5.99 8.88
CA ASP A 203 2.65 7.04 9.84
C ASP A 203 2.09 6.64 11.20
N THR A 204 2.99 6.25 12.11
CA THR A 204 2.63 5.75 13.43
C THR A 204 2.25 6.85 14.41
N GLU A 205 2.49 8.11 14.09
CA GLU A 205 1.99 9.26 14.85
C GLU A 205 0.56 9.61 14.42
N GLU A 206 0.28 9.55 13.11
CA GLU A 206 -1.06 9.74 12.59
C GLU A 206 -2.00 8.58 12.99
N VAL A 207 -1.53 7.33 12.84
CA VAL A 207 -2.29 6.15 13.24
C VAL A 207 -1.77 5.63 14.59
N HIS A 208 -2.55 5.83 15.64
CA HIS A 208 -2.19 5.52 17.02
C HIS A 208 -3.38 4.97 17.82
N PRO A 209 -3.14 4.31 18.97
CA PRO A 209 -4.21 3.80 19.83
C PRO A 209 -5.08 4.93 20.40
N ILE A 210 -6.40 4.77 20.31
CA ILE A 210 -7.39 5.66 20.92
C ILE A 210 -8.14 4.87 21.99
N ARG A 211 -8.23 5.39 23.21
CA ARG A 211 -9.02 4.75 24.27
C ARG A 211 -10.50 4.72 23.91
N LYS A 212 -11.21 3.62 24.25
CA LYS A 212 -12.62 3.44 23.90
C LYS A 212 -13.49 4.62 24.36
N GLU A 213 -13.24 5.15 25.54
CA GLU A 213 -14.02 6.27 26.14
C GLU A 213 -13.84 7.59 25.38
N LYS A 214 -12.77 7.70 24.58
CA LYS A 214 -12.46 8.86 23.75
C LYS A 214 -12.78 8.63 22.27
N ASN A 215 -13.19 7.43 21.90
CA ASN A 215 -13.43 7.07 20.52
C ASN A 215 -14.85 7.41 20.09
N LYS A 216 -15.00 8.43 19.26
CA LYS A 216 -16.29 8.96 18.80
C LYS A 216 -17.12 7.96 17.99
N LEU A 217 -16.50 6.90 17.43
CA LEU A 217 -17.23 5.89 16.65
C LEU A 217 -18.32 5.18 17.45
N PHE A 218 -18.14 5.00 18.76
CA PHE A 218 -19.13 4.33 19.58
C PHE A 218 -20.46 5.09 19.63
N GLU A 219 -20.40 6.40 19.78
CA GLU A 219 -21.59 7.24 19.76
C GLU A 219 -22.14 7.40 18.32
N GLU A 220 -21.29 7.77 17.37
CA GLU A 220 -21.66 8.07 15.99
C GLU A 220 -22.36 6.88 15.29
N PHE A 221 -21.85 5.67 15.51
CA PHE A 221 -22.39 4.46 14.88
C PHE A 221 -23.22 3.61 15.83
N ASN A 222 -23.51 4.12 17.03
CA ASN A 222 -24.25 3.39 18.08
C ASN A 222 -23.67 1.97 18.32
N LEU A 223 -22.34 1.89 18.55
CA LEU A 223 -21.63 0.67 18.86
C LEU A 223 -21.65 0.45 20.38
N ASP A 224 -21.85 -0.81 20.80
CA ASP A 224 -21.83 -1.15 22.22
C ASP A 224 -20.38 -1.23 22.75
N GLN A 225 -20.04 -0.33 23.68
CA GLN A 225 -18.70 -0.31 24.31
C GLN A 225 -18.41 -1.55 25.18
N ASN A 226 -19.45 -2.23 25.63
CA ASN A 226 -19.34 -3.44 26.48
C ASN A 226 -19.28 -4.73 25.64
N ALA A 227 -19.57 -4.66 24.34
CA ALA A 227 -19.46 -5.80 23.45
C ALA A 227 -18.00 -6.11 23.12
N PHE A 228 -17.72 -7.38 22.85
CA PHE A 228 -16.50 -7.79 22.18
C PHE A 228 -16.62 -7.46 20.69
N LEU A 229 -15.97 -6.38 20.27
CA LEU A 229 -16.11 -5.84 18.94
C LEU A 229 -15.03 -6.38 17.99
N VAL A 230 -15.48 -7.04 16.93
CA VAL A 230 -14.65 -7.56 15.85
C VAL A 230 -14.73 -6.58 14.68
N ILE A 231 -13.61 -5.93 14.34
CA ILE A 231 -13.55 -4.92 13.28
C ILE A 231 -13.00 -5.51 11.99
N TYR A 232 -13.62 -5.17 10.88
CA TYR A 232 -13.01 -5.23 9.56
C TYR A 232 -13.08 -3.84 8.94
N ALA A 233 -11.95 -3.35 8.37
CA ALA A 233 -11.96 -2.12 7.61
C ALA A 233 -11.20 -2.26 6.29
N GLY A 234 -11.79 -1.74 5.20
CA GLY A 234 -11.15 -1.70 3.89
C GLY A 234 -12.03 -2.16 2.74
N ASN A 235 -11.39 -2.44 1.61
CA ASN A 235 -12.08 -2.95 0.43
C ASN A 235 -12.59 -4.38 0.66
N LEU A 236 -13.84 -4.65 0.29
CA LEU A 236 -14.44 -5.98 0.16
C LEU A 236 -14.66 -6.27 -1.32
N GLY A 237 -13.61 -6.74 -1.97
CA GLY A 237 -13.65 -7.24 -3.33
C GLY A 237 -13.50 -8.76 -3.37
N SER A 238 -13.40 -9.30 -4.58
CA SER A 238 -13.36 -10.75 -4.82
C SER A 238 -12.20 -11.48 -4.14
N SER A 239 -11.11 -10.80 -3.78
CA SER A 239 -9.92 -11.39 -3.16
C SER A 239 -9.97 -11.42 -1.63
N GLN A 240 -10.84 -10.62 -0.99
CA GLN A 240 -10.83 -10.41 0.46
C GLN A 240 -11.71 -11.40 1.25
N ASP A 241 -12.39 -12.30 0.57
CA ASP A 241 -13.21 -13.36 1.18
C ASP A 241 -14.15 -12.89 2.30
N GLY A 242 -15.04 -11.95 1.97
CA GLY A 242 -16.07 -11.47 2.89
C GLY A 242 -17.08 -12.53 3.31
N GLN A 243 -17.24 -13.60 2.50
CA GLN A 243 -18.12 -14.73 2.83
C GLN A 243 -17.62 -15.50 4.07
N THR A 244 -16.32 -15.67 4.24
CA THR A 244 -15.74 -16.28 5.45
C THR A 244 -16.06 -15.44 6.69
N ILE A 245 -16.03 -14.09 6.60
CA ILE A 245 -16.44 -13.21 7.70
C ILE A 245 -17.90 -13.42 8.03
N LEU A 246 -18.78 -13.41 7.02
CA LEU A 246 -20.22 -13.57 7.21
C LEU A 246 -20.57 -14.92 7.83
N ALA A 247 -19.96 -16.01 7.35
CA ALA A 247 -20.18 -17.35 7.86
C ALA A 247 -19.65 -17.54 9.30
N ALA A 248 -18.53 -16.89 9.65
CA ALA A 248 -18.02 -16.89 11.03
C ALA A 248 -18.95 -16.11 11.98
N ALA A 249 -19.48 -14.95 11.53
CA ALA A 249 -20.45 -14.19 12.31
C ALA A 249 -21.76 -14.97 12.52
N ASP A 250 -22.20 -15.73 11.52
CA ASP A 250 -23.39 -16.58 11.63
C ASP A 250 -23.22 -17.66 12.70
N ARG A 251 -22.04 -18.32 12.76
CA ARG A 251 -21.71 -19.32 13.80
C ARG A 251 -21.67 -18.74 15.21
N LEU A 252 -21.39 -17.45 15.32
CA LEU A 252 -21.33 -16.73 16.60
C LEU A 252 -22.63 -15.99 16.95
N ARG A 253 -23.72 -16.26 16.23
CA ARG A 253 -25.02 -15.58 16.38
C ARG A 253 -25.57 -15.63 17.80
N GLU A 254 -25.40 -16.77 18.48
CA GLU A 254 -25.88 -16.98 19.85
C GLU A 254 -24.99 -16.32 20.92
N HIS A 255 -23.78 -15.89 20.55
CA HIS A 255 -22.86 -15.17 21.43
C HIS A 255 -23.13 -13.66 21.38
N THR A 256 -24.21 -13.21 22.01
CA THR A 256 -24.75 -11.84 21.91
C THR A 256 -23.75 -10.72 22.28
N LYS A 257 -22.73 -11.05 23.06
CA LYS A 257 -21.63 -10.12 23.40
C LYS A 257 -20.60 -9.94 22.29
N ILE A 258 -20.58 -10.82 21.26
CA ILE A 258 -19.65 -10.71 20.13
C ILE A 258 -20.36 -9.99 18.99
N GLN A 259 -19.86 -8.83 18.61
CA GLN A 259 -20.43 -8.02 17.54
C GLN A 259 -19.39 -7.72 16.46
N PHE A 260 -19.83 -7.73 15.20
CA PHE A 260 -18.99 -7.40 14.06
C PHE A 260 -19.36 -6.03 13.52
N ALA A 261 -18.37 -5.16 13.35
CA ALA A 261 -18.53 -3.88 12.67
C ALA A 261 -17.62 -3.83 11.43
N ILE A 262 -18.25 -3.79 10.26
CA ILE A 262 -17.61 -3.90 8.96
C ILE A 262 -17.63 -2.54 8.27
N PHE A 263 -16.52 -1.80 8.34
CA PHE A 263 -16.33 -0.51 7.65
C PHE A 263 -15.73 -0.76 6.27
N ALA A 264 -16.56 -0.86 5.24
CA ALA A 264 -16.07 -1.33 3.96
C ALA A 264 -16.67 -0.60 2.75
N GLY A 265 -15.97 -0.76 1.64
CA GLY A 265 -16.43 -0.49 0.29
C GLY A 265 -16.03 -1.65 -0.62
N GLY A 266 -16.29 -1.54 -1.92
CA GLY A 266 -15.89 -2.55 -2.89
C GLY A 266 -17.05 -3.32 -3.50
N SER A 267 -16.73 -4.24 -4.44
CA SER A 267 -17.73 -4.90 -5.27
C SER A 267 -18.65 -5.85 -4.51
N GLU A 268 -18.19 -6.43 -3.39
CA GLU A 268 -18.96 -7.41 -2.62
C GLU A 268 -19.71 -6.79 -1.43
N TYR A 269 -19.44 -5.52 -1.09
CA TYR A 269 -20.01 -4.85 0.07
C TYR A 269 -21.55 -4.92 0.12
N ILE A 270 -22.22 -4.50 -0.95
CA ILE A 270 -23.70 -4.47 -1.02
C ILE A 270 -24.28 -5.89 -0.94
N THR A 271 -23.68 -6.84 -1.63
CA THR A 271 -24.11 -8.25 -1.64
C THR A 271 -24.06 -8.85 -0.24
N LEU A 272 -22.92 -8.69 0.46
CA LEU A 272 -22.73 -9.23 1.82
C LEU A 272 -23.64 -8.55 2.83
N SER A 273 -23.82 -7.25 2.75
CA SER A 273 -24.74 -6.50 3.62
C SER A 273 -26.21 -6.96 3.44
N ASN A 274 -26.66 -7.14 2.20
CA ASN A 274 -27.99 -7.64 1.91
C ASN A 274 -28.19 -9.09 2.39
N GLN A 275 -27.18 -9.94 2.20
CA GLN A 275 -27.20 -11.33 2.66
C GLN A 275 -27.33 -11.41 4.19
N ALA A 276 -26.56 -10.60 4.94
CA ALA A 276 -26.68 -10.51 6.39
C ALA A 276 -28.08 -10.09 6.84
N ALA A 277 -28.67 -9.10 6.16
CA ALA A 277 -30.01 -8.61 6.46
C ALA A 277 -31.08 -9.69 6.17
N GLN A 278 -30.99 -10.38 5.02
CA GLN A 278 -31.91 -11.47 4.65
C GLN A 278 -31.86 -12.64 5.62
N GLN A 279 -30.67 -12.94 6.17
CA GLN A 279 -30.47 -13.99 7.17
C GLN A 279 -30.83 -13.53 8.60
N GLY A 280 -31.28 -12.29 8.77
CA GLY A 280 -31.68 -11.74 10.07
C GLY A 280 -30.53 -11.65 11.08
N MET A 281 -29.29 -11.51 10.64
CA MET A 281 -28.11 -11.45 11.50
C MET A 281 -28.05 -10.12 12.25
N LYS A 282 -28.16 -10.17 13.57
CA LYS A 282 -28.13 -8.99 14.45
C LYS A 282 -26.75 -8.67 15.01
N ASN A 283 -25.84 -9.63 14.95
CA ASN A 283 -24.47 -9.53 15.48
C ASN A 283 -23.44 -8.99 14.48
N ILE A 284 -23.85 -8.66 13.25
CA ILE A 284 -22.98 -8.06 12.24
C ILE A 284 -23.65 -6.81 11.63
N ARG A 285 -22.88 -5.72 11.52
CA ARG A 285 -23.35 -4.45 10.97
C ARG A 285 -22.34 -3.95 9.93
N PHE A 286 -22.86 -3.43 8.83
CA PHE A 286 -22.08 -2.91 7.71
C PHE A 286 -22.18 -1.37 7.68
N PHE A 287 -21.03 -0.72 7.54
CA PHE A 287 -20.88 0.73 7.48
C PHE A 287 -20.06 1.11 6.25
N PRO A 288 -20.26 2.30 5.68
CA PRO A 288 -19.41 2.79 4.61
C PRO A 288 -17.95 2.91 5.06
N LEU A 289 -17.04 2.73 4.12
CA LEU A 289 -15.61 2.94 4.38
C LEU A 289 -15.36 4.39 4.80
N LEU A 290 -14.72 4.59 5.93
CA LEU A 290 -14.40 5.91 6.44
C LEU A 290 -13.12 6.47 5.80
N PRO A 291 -12.95 7.81 5.81
CA PRO A 291 -11.71 8.45 5.35
C PRO A 291 -10.47 7.94 6.10
N GLN A 292 -9.32 7.98 5.45
CA GLN A 292 -8.06 7.47 6.01
C GLN A 292 -7.67 8.12 7.34
N GLN A 293 -7.99 9.39 7.52
CA GLN A 293 -7.75 10.15 8.77
C GLN A 293 -8.46 9.56 9.99
N ARG A 294 -9.46 8.71 9.76
CA ARG A 294 -10.24 8.04 10.82
C ARG A 294 -9.82 6.59 11.09
N VAL A 295 -8.74 6.14 10.48
CA VAL A 295 -8.23 4.75 10.62
C VAL A 295 -7.91 4.41 12.07
N SER A 296 -7.32 5.36 12.84
CA SER A 296 -7.07 5.20 14.28
C SER A 296 -8.36 4.91 15.05
N GLU A 297 -9.43 5.69 14.79
CA GLU A 297 -10.72 5.49 15.44
C GLU A 297 -11.29 4.10 15.12
N VAL A 298 -11.26 3.71 13.83
CA VAL A 298 -11.84 2.44 13.36
C VAL A 298 -11.18 1.25 14.03
N TYR A 299 -9.86 1.14 13.94
CA TYR A 299 -9.18 -0.05 14.50
C TYR A 299 -9.13 -0.03 16.03
N SER A 300 -8.97 1.14 16.65
CA SER A 300 -9.00 1.26 18.12
C SER A 300 -10.37 0.98 18.75
N ALA A 301 -11.47 1.00 17.96
CA ALA A 301 -12.78 0.57 18.47
C ALA A 301 -12.85 -0.94 18.70
N GLY A 302 -12.09 -1.74 17.93
CA GLY A 302 -12.10 -3.20 17.99
C GLY A 302 -11.34 -3.79 19.17
N ASN A 303 -11.87 -4.89 19.71
CA ASN A 303 -11.09 -5.77 20.55
C ASN A 303 -10.12 -6.60 19.72
N VAL A 304 -10.51 -6.93 18.48
CA VAL A 304 -9.68 -7.56 17.45
C VAL A 304 -10.04 -6.98 16.07
N ALA A 305 -9.09 -7.03 15.15
CA ALA A 305 -9.32 -6.65 13.75
C ALA A 305 -9.06 -7.83 12.83
N LEU A 306 -9.90 -7.96 11.79
CA LEU A 306 -9.82 -9.05 10.82
C LEU A 306 -9.00 -8.67 9.59
N ILE A 307 -8.20 -9.63 9.13
CA ILE A 307 -7.62 -9.63 7.78
C ILE A 307 -8.02 -10.95 7.14
N THR A 308 -8.66 -10.88 5.97
CA THR A 308 -9.12 -12.09 5.27
C THR A 308 -8.71 -12.06 3.81
N CYS A 309 -8.47 -13.24 3.23
CA CYS A 309 -8.29 -13.44 1.79
C CYS A 309 -8.83 -14.80 1.36
N LYS A 310 -9.09 -14.94 0.06
CA LYS A 310 -9.34 -16.26 -0.53
C LYS A 310 -8.08 -17.09 -0.51
N SER A 311 -8.24 -18.39 -0.31
CA SER A 311 -7.12 -19.36 -0.30
C SER A 311 -6.25 -19.23 -1.56
N GLY A 312 -4.95 -19.21 -1.38
CA GLY A 312 -3.93 -19.04 -2.42
C GLY A 312 -3.65 -17.60 -2.84
N VAL A 313 -4.46 -16.63 -2.43
CA VAL A 313 -4.26 -15.20 -2.77
C VAL A 313 -3.24 -14.55 -1.84
N GLY A 314 -3.18 -14.96 -0.59
CA GLY A 314 -2.31 -14.37 0.43
C GLY A 314 -0.81 -14.60 0.21
N LYS A 315 -0.44 -15.55 -0.67
CA LYS A 315 0.98 -15.86 -0.98
C LYS A 315 1.67 -14.77 -1.80
N THR A 316 0.91 -13.95 -2.52
CA THR A 316 1.45 -13.02 -3.52
C THR A 316 1.51 -11.57 -3.05
N GLY A 317 1.09 -11.26 -1.82
CA GLY A 317 1.10 -9.88 -1.35
C GLY A 317 0.94 -9.72 0.15
N MET A 318 1.47 -8.62 0.65
CA MET A 318 1.33 -8.18 2.04
C MET A 318 0.20 -7.16 2.15
N PRO A 319 -0.89 -7.42 2.90
CA PRO A 319 -1.98 -6.47 3.06
C PRO A 319 -1.54 -5.28 3.92
N SER A 320 -1.51 -4.09 3.34
CA SER A 320 -1.08 -2.84 4.02
C SER A 320 -1.91 -2.50 5.28
N LYS A 321 -3.17 -2.97 5.36
CA LYS A 321 -4.00 -2.79 6.56
C LYS A 321 -3.41 -3.41 7.83
N ALA A 322 -2.51 -4.40 7.70
CA ALA A 322 -1.82 -4.99 8.85
C ALA A 322 -1.04 -3.94 9.65
N TRP A 323 -0.37 -3.03 8.95
CA TRP A 323 0.37 -1.95 9.59
C TRP A 323 -0.55 -0.98 10.33
N SER A 324 -1.69 -0.63 9.75
CA SER A 324 -2.69 0.24 10.39
C SER A 324 -3.29 -0.39 11.65
N ILE A 325 -3.60 -1.70 11.60
CA ILE A 325 -4.12 -2.45 12.75
C ILE A 325 -3.09 -2.50 13.86
N MET A 326 -1.85 -2.88 13.54
CA MET A 326 -0.75 -2.92 14.50
C MET A 326 -0.48 -1.52 15.08
N SER A 327 -0.54 -0.47 14.24
CA SER A 327 -0.31 0.91 14.67
C SER A 327 -1.38 1.41 15.63
N ALA A 328 -2.64 1.02 15.44
CA ALA A 328 -3.73 1.29 16.36
C ALA A 328 -3.66 0.44 17.64
N GLY A 329 -2.69 -0.48 17.78
CA GLY A 329 -2.52 -1.33 18.93
C GLY A 329 -3.61 -2.41 19.07
N THR A 330 -4.26 -2.78 17.96
CA THR A 330 -5.34 -3.76 17.92
C THR A 330 -4.78 -5.13 17.51
N PRO A 331 -5.12 -6.22 18.23
CA PRO A 331 -4.74 -7.57 17.86
C PRO A 331 -5.34 -8.01 16.52
N ILE A 332 -4.59 -8.81 15.77
CA ILE A 332 -5.03 -9.31 14.47
C ILE A 332 -5.57 -10.73 14.60
N ILE A 333 -6.74 -11.01 14.00
CA ILE A 333 -7.15 -12.37 13.65
C ILE A 333 -7.22 -12.44 12.14
N ALA A 334 -6.33 -13.22 11.52
CA ALA A 334 -6.25 -13.35 10.09
C ALA A 334 -6.77 -14.70 9.62
N ALA A 335 -7.80 -14.70 8.73
CA ALA A 335 -8.16 -15.88 7.93
C ALA A 335 -7.41 -15.77 6.60
N PHE A 336 -6.22 -16.37 6.53
CA PHE A 336 -5.22 -16.09 5.52
C PHE A 336 -4.36 -17.33 5.26
N ASP A 337 -3.67 -17.41 4.10
CA ASP A 337 -2.77 -18.53 3.84
C ASP A 337 -1.69 -18.61 4.94
N THR A 338 -1.60 -19.76 5.61
CA THR A 338 -0.74 -19.94 6.80
C THR A 338 0.75 -19.97 6.48
N ASP A 339 1.11 -20.22 5.23
CA ASP A 339 2.48 -20.13 4.69
C ASP A 339 2.82 -18.74 4.12
N SER A 340 1.93 -17.75 4.26
CA SER A 340 2.12 -16.40 3.77
C SER A 340 3.10 -15.56 4.60
N GLU A 341 3.58 -14.48 3.99
CA GLU A 341 4.42 -13.48 4.68
C GLU A 341 3.69 -12.79 5.84
N LEU A 342 2.38 -12.51 5.70
CA LEU A 342 1.56 -11.99 6.79
C LEU A 342 1.55 -12.92 8.00
N ALA A 343 1.39 -14.23 7.78
CA ALA A 343 1.38 -15.22 8.85
C ALA A 343 2.72 -15.23 9.62
N GLN A 344 3.84 -15.15 8.90
CA GLN A 344 5.17 -15.07 9.52
C GLN A 344 5.36 -13.77 10.32
N ILE A 345 4.85 -12.65 9.84
CA ILE A 345 4.94 -11.36 10.53
C ILE A 345 4.08 -11.37 11.80
N ILE A 346 2.84 -11.87 11.75
CA ILE A 346 1.96 -11.98 12.93
C ILE A 346 2.62 -12.85 14.01
N ALA A 347 3.21 -13.98 13.62
CA ALA A 347 3.92 -14.88 14.53
C ALA A 347 5.17 -14.23 15.13
N ARG A 348 6.00 -13.57 14.32
CA ARG A 348 7.21 -12.85 14.75
C ARG A 348 6.88 -11.70 15.69
N ALA A 349 5.89 -10.91 15.34
CA ALA A 349 5.44 -9.78 16.14
C ALA A 349 4.63 -10.21 17.39
N LYS A 350 4.16 -11.46 17.46
CA LYS A 350 3.25 -11.97 18.51
C LYS A 350 2.05 -11.04 18.71
N CYS A 351 1.44 -10.60 17.61
CA CYS A 351 0.40 -9.57 17.60
C CYS A 351 -0.99 -10.09 17.25
N GLY A 352 -1.19 -11.40 17.24
CA GLY A 352 -2.47 -11.99 16.90
C GLY A 352 -2.38 -13.47 16.54
N ARG A 353 -3.39 -13.93 15.81
CA ARG A 353 -3.53 -15.34 15.39
C ARG A 353 -3.86 -15.41 13.89
N VAL A 354 -3.34 -16.46 13.24
CA VAL A 354 -3.69 -16.81 11.85
C VAL A 354 -4.45 -18.13 11.86
N VAL A 355 -5.52 -18.20 11.09
CA VAL A 355 -6.26 -19.41 10.75
C VAL A 355 -6.26 -19.57 9.23
N GLU A 356 -6.48 -20.79 8.74
CA GLU A 356 -6.43 -21.05 7.31
C GLU A 356 -7.50 -20.25 6.54
N ALA A 357 -7.16 -19.75 5.36
CA ALA A 357 -8.07 -19.01 4.49
C ALA A 357 -9.29 -19.86 4.09
N GLY A 358 -10.47 -19.26 4.06
CA GLY A 358 -11.71 -19.96 3.69
C GLY A 358 -12.22 -20.94 4.75
N ARG A 359 -11.79 -20.82 6.01
CA ARG A 359 -12.23 -21.67 7.14
C ARG A 359 -13.03 -20.86 8.16
N PRO A 360 -14.33 -20.62 7.93
CA PRO A 360 -15.15 -19.83 8.85
C PRO A 360 -15.30 -20.45 10.24
N GLU A 361 -15.20 -21.80 10.37
CA GLU A 361 -15.21 -22.50 11.64
C GLU A 361 -14.01 -22.12 12.51
N GLU A 362 -12.83 -22.13 11.92
CA GLU A 362 -11.59 -21.81 12.61
C GLU A 362 -11.56 -20.31 12.97
N LEU A 363 -12.06 -19.45 12.08
CA LEU A 363 -12.18 -18.01 12.34
C LEU A 363 -13.12 -17.75 13.51
N ALA A 364 -14.30 -18.39 13.54
CA ALA A 364 -15.25 -18.27 14.66
C ALA A 364 -14.66 -18.77 15.98
N ALA A 365 -13.97 -19.91 15.98
CA ALA A 365 -13.30 -20.46 17.15
C ALA A 365 -12.18 -19.53 17.66
N ALA A 366 -11.39 -18.94 16.75
CA ALA A 366 -10.35 -17.98 17.10
C ALA A 366 -10.93 -16.71 17.74
N ILE A 367 -12.04 -16.18 17.20
CA ILE A 367 -12.74 -15.00 17.76
C ILE A 367 -13.31 -15.33 19.16
N LEU A 368 -13.93 -16.49 19.32
CA LEU A 368 -14.49 -16.93 20.61
C LEU A 368 -13.40 -17.09 21.66
N SER A 369 -12.28 -17.72 21.31
CA SER A 369 -11.11 -17.86 22.18
C SER A 369 -10.55 -16.48 22.57
N ALA A 370 -10.45 -15.56 21.63
CA ALA A 370 -9.99 -14.20 21.89
C ALA A 370 -10.92 -13.45 22.88
N ALA A 371 -12.23 -13.63 22.75
CA ALA A 371 -13.21 -12.99 23.63
C ALA A 371 -13.09 -13.45 25.10
N GLN A 372 -12.45 -14.58 25.36
CA GLN A 372 -12.23 -15.14 26.68
C GLN A 372 -10.88 -14.75 27.29
N ASN A 373 -9.97 -14.12 26.53
CA ASN A 373 -8.57 -13.90 26.93
C ASN A 373 -8.15 -12.44 26.80
N ALA A 374 -8.77 -11.55 27.57
CA ALA A 374 -8.55 -10.10 27.47
C ALA A 374 -7.08 -9.68 27.73
N GLU A 375 -6.37 -10.35 28.65
CA GLU A 375 -4.97 -10.03 28.95
C GLU A 375 -4.03 -10.37 27.80
N GLU A 376 -4.27 -11.51 27.14
CA GLU A 376 -3.53 -11.89 25.94
C GLU A 376 -3.71 -10.86 24.84
N LEU A 377 -4.93 -10.37 24.60
CA LEU A 377 -5.23 -9.35 23.60
C LEU A 377 -4.49 -8.03 23.87
N LEU A 378 -4.47 -7.58 25.12
CA LEU A 378 -3.71 -6.37 25.49
C LEU A 378 -2.21 -6.54 25.17
N THR A 379 -1.67 -7.72 25.45
CA THR A 379 -0.28 -8.05 25.16
C THR A 379 -0.01 -8.10 23.66
N GLN A 380 -0.88 -8.75 22.89
CA GLN A 380 -0.79 -8.83 21.43
C GLN A 380 -0.87 -7.43 20.78
N GLY A 381 -1.78 -6.58 21.23
CA GLY A 381 -1.91 -5.21 20.74
C GLY A 381 -0.65 -4.38 20.98
N ARG A 382 -0.07 -4.44 22.19
CA ARG A 382 1.19 -3.77 22.53
C ARG A 382 2.36 -4.28 21.68
N ASN A 383 2.43 -5.58 21.48
CA ASN A 383 3.46 -6.21 20.65
C ASN A 383 3.37 -5.74 19.20
N GLY A 384 2.16 -5.74 18.60
CA GLY A 384 1.92 -5.23 17.26
C GLY A 384 2.36 -3.78 17.12
N ARG A 385 1.95 -2.91 18.05
CA ARG A 385 2.35 -1.49 18.06
C ARG A 385 3.87 -1.33 18.12
N ARG A 386 4.53 -2.04 19.02
CA ARG A 386 6.00 -1.99 19.16
C ARG A 386 6.69 -2.44 17.87
N TYR A 387 6.20 -3.53 17.27
CA TYR A 387 6.77 -4.07 16.05
C TYR A 387 6.65 -3.10 14.86
N VAL A 388 5.46 -2.53 14.61
CA VAL A 388 5.25 -1.63 13.48
C VAL A 388 6.02 -0.32 13.64
N VAL A 389 6.10 0.24 14.84
CA VAL A 389 6.91 1.44 15.11
C VAL A 389 8.39 1.19 14.82
N ALA A 390 8.91 0.03 15.20
CA ALA A 390 10.32 -0.29 15.02
C ALA A 390 10.69 -0.66 13.57
N HIS A 391 9.76 -1.25 12.79
CA HIS A 391 10.12 -1.87 11.51
C HIS A 391 9.35 -1.33 10.29
N HIS A 392 8.15 -0.77 10.50
CA HIS A 392 7.25 -0.35 9.40
C HIS A 392 6.64 1.02 9.64
N GLY A 393 7.25 1.82 10.52
CA GLY A 393 6.92 3.24 10.68
C GLY A 393 7.53 4.08 9.56
N LYS A 394 6.94 5.24 9.30
CA LYS A 394 7.40 6.24 8.33
C LYS A 394 8.89 6.55 8.44
N HIS A 395 9.38 6.78 9.66
CA HIS A 395 10.79 7.15 9.90
C HIS A 395 11.74 6.01 9.49
N ALA A 396 11.48 4.78 9.95
CA ALA A 396 12.31 3.63 9.62
C ALA A 396 12.36 3.35 8.11
N ALA A 397 11.21 3.49 7.42
CA ALA A 397 11.13 3.26 5.99
C ALA A 397 11.88 4.36 5.19
N THR A 398 11.68 5.64 5.52
CA THR A 398 12.36 6.74 4.83
C THR A 398 13.86 6.70 5.04
N GLU A 399 14.35 6.36 6.23
CA GLU A 399 15.77 6.14 6.53
C GLU A 399 16.35 4.96 5.72
N ALA A 400 15.60 3.86 5.58
CA ALA A 400 16.01 2.73 4.75
C ALA A 400 16.17 3.13 3.27
N TYR A 401 15.22 3.91 2.71
CA TYR A 401 15.37 4.45 1.36
C TYR A 401 16.58 5.35 1.20
N GLN A 402 16.84 6.23 2.17
CA GLN A 402 18.04 7.09 2.16
C GLN A 402 19.32 6.25 2.14
N THR A 403 19.42 5.26 3.04
CA THR A 403 20.57 4.35 3.13
C THR A 403 20.81 3.61 1.81
N VAL A 404 19.76 3.10 1.16
CA VAL A 404 19.87 2.44 -0.16
C VAL A 404 20.42 3.39 -1.20
N MET A 405 19.91 4.62 -1.27
CA MET A 405 20.33 5.59 -2.27
C MET A 405 21.76 6.08 -2.03
N GLU A 406 22.16 6.31 -0.79
CA GLU A 406 23.52 6.69 -0.41
C GLU A 406 24.52 5.60 -0.78
N ASN A 407 24.23 4.34 -0.42
CA ASN A 407 25.09 3.21 -0.76
C ASN A 407 25.30 3.08 -2.27
N VAL A 408 24.25 3.27 -3.07
CA VAL A 408 24.35 3.23 -4.54
C VAL A 408 25.20 4.37 -5.09
N CYS A 409 25.08 5.56 -4.53
CA CYS A 409 25.90 6.71 -4.94
C CYS A 409 27.38 6.53 -4.58
N TYR A 410 27.69 5.95 -3.40
CA TYR A 410 29.08 5.69 -2.98
C TYR A 410 29.75 4.59 -3.79
N THR A 411 29.02 3.55 -4.16
CA THR A 411 29.58 2.41 -4.92
C THR A 411 29.89 2.79 -6.38
N ASN A 412 29.22 3.79 -6.94
CA ASN A 412 29.38 4.22 -8.34
C ASN A 412 30.32 5.43 -8.51
N ARG A 413 30.86 5.98 -7.44
CA ARG A 413 31.97 6.98 -7.44
C ARG A 413 33.32 6.30 -7.39
#